data_3f6556980d05db4712442fd824f91397
#
_entry.id   3f6556980d05db4712442fd824f91397
#
_cell.length_a   1.000
_cell.length_b   1.000
_cell.length_c   1.000
_cell.angle_alpha   90.00
_cell.angle_beta   90.00
_cell.angle_gamma   90.00
#
_symmetry.space_group_name_H-M   'P 1'
#
loop_
_entity.id
_entity.type
_entity.pdbx_description
1 polymer ?
#
loop_
_entity_poly.entity_id
_entity_poly.type
_entity_poly.pdbx_seq_one_letter_code
_entity_poly.pdbx_strand_id
1 'polypeptide(L)'
;LFAGLETPMGVNTNNLDSADIANINSRDMVKMEGNWVRHTTLKAGKTWTVSSVVGLVAKGQQRRSFLAYSERERAAAWHPMTIYNSWYELNIDRNNAPGNRGIYDPNDKQNLNGDYTGNMTAAQCEDVVRHWKAKFYDVYGKTPVAYVFDDGWDAYGTWTFNPNFPNGFKEVDKLAREMGAGIGAWLGPVGGYGASGEYR
;
A
#
# COMPACT_ATOMS: atom_id res chain seq x y z
N LEU A 1 9.13 -21.53 -15.61
CA LEU A 1 9.73 -21.50 -14.27
C LEU A 1 9.32 -20.22 -13.56
N PHE A 2 9.02 -20.32 -12.28
CA PHE A 2 9.04 -19.21 -11.33
C PHE A 2 9.80 -19.65 -10.08
N ALA A 3 10.44 -18.72 -9.42
CA ALA A 3 11.15 -18.97 -8.18
C ALA A 3 11.18 -17.71 -7.32
N GLY A 4 11.28 -17.87 -6.00
CA GLY A 4 11.38 -16.74 -5.08
C GLY A 4 11.48 -17.17 -3.63
N LEU A 5 11.78 -16.20 -2.78
CA LEU A 5 11.64 -16.34 -1.34
C LEU A 5 10.18 -16.13 -0.92
N GLU A 6 9.69 -16.94 -0.03
CA GLU A 6 8.33 -16.90 0.53
C GLU A 6 8.30 -16.14 1.86
N THR A 7 9.06 -15.10 1.98
CA THR A 7 9.10 -14.25 3.17
C THR A 7 8.85 -12.80 2.78
N PRO A 8 8.01 -12.06 3.51
CA PRO A 8 7.77 -10.64 3.23
C PRO A 8 9.02 -9.76 3.39
N MET A 9 10.06 -10.26 4.06
CA MET A 9 11.34 -9.58 4.22
C MET A 9 12.36 -9.96 3.11
N GLY A 10 11.96 -10.78 2.15
CA GLY A 10 12.81 -11.18 1.04
C GLY A 10 12.68 -10.23 -0.15
N VAL A 11 13.79 -9.97 -0.80
CA VAL A 11 13.84 -9.25 -2.08
C VAL A 11 14.11 -10.25 -3.20
N ASN A 12 13.17 -10.36 -4.12
CA ASN A 12 13.32 -11.19 -5.31
C ASN A 12 13.63 -10.30 -6.50
N THR A 13 14.77 -10.50 -7.10
CA THR A 13 15.21 -9.75 -8.28
C THR A 13 15.40 -10.64 -9.47
N ASN A 14 14.88 -10.21 -10.61
CA ASN A 14 15.15 -10.79 -11.90
C ASN A 14 16.08 -9.84 -12.64
N ASN A 15 17.34 -10.20 -12.80
CA ASN A 15 18.25 -9.47 -13.67
C ASN A 15 18.00 -9.91 -15.11
N LEU A 16 17.06 -9.22 -15.74
CA LEU A 16 17.02 -9.12 -17.20
C LEU A 16 17.94 -7.97 -17.55
N ASP A 17 18.96 -8.22 -18.33
CA ASP A 17 19.76 -7.15 -18.92
C ASP A 17 18.83 -6.24 -19.74
N SER A 18 19.03 -4.93 -19.68
CA SER A 18 18.20 -3.97 -20.40
C SER A 18 18.21 -4.18 -21.93
N ALA A 19 19.24 -4.82 -22.46
CA ALA A 19 19.30 -5.30 -23.84
C ALA A 19 18.31 -6.44 -24.12
N ASP A 20 17.98 -7.23 -23.12
CA ASP A 20 17.09 -8.39 -23.26
C ASP A 20 15.60 -8.00 -23.20
N ILE A 21 15.27 -6.86 -22.58
CA ILE A 21 13.90 -6.31 -22.60
C ILE A 21 13.49 -5.90 -24.02
N ALA A 22 14.41 -5.43 -24.83
CA ALA A 22 14.16 -5.12 -26.24
C ALA A 22 13.99 -6.39 -27.09
N ASN A 23 14.39 -7.54 -26.59
CA ASN A 23 14.36 -8.83 -27.28
C ASN A 23 13.55 -9.85 -26.46
N ILE A 24 12.25 -9.56 -26.28
CA ILE A 24 11.27 -10.42 -25.57
C ILE A 24 11.26 -11.89 -26.10
N ASN A 25 11.88 -12.14 -27.22
CA ASN A 25 12.09 -13.48 -27.77
C ASN A 25 13.37 -14.16 -27.29
N SER A 26 14.29 -13.45 -26.64
CA SER A 26 15.43 -14.07 -25.99
C SER A 26 14.94 -14.80 -24.74
N ARG A 27 15.13 -16.10 -24.71
CA ARG A 27 14.63 -16.98 -23.64
C ARG A 27 15.65 -17.17 -22.53
N ASP A 28 16.70 -16.41 -22.56
CA ASP A 28 17.83 -16.56 -21.70
C ASP A 28 17.67 -15.70 -20.46
N MET A 29 16.93 -16.24 -19.50
CA MET A 29 16.93 -15.71 -18.16
C MET A 29 18.31 -16.01 -17.55
N VAL A 30 19.16 -14.99 -17.48
CA VAL A 30 20.54 -15.14 -17.05
C VAL A 30 20.65 -15.42 -15.55
N LYS A 31 19.75 -14.86 -14.73
CA LYS A 31 19.84 -15.01 -13.29
C LYS A 31 18.52 -14.68 -12.57
N MET A 32 18.13 -15.50 -11.61
CA MET A 32 17.14 -15.19 -10.59
C MET A 32 17.82 -15.21 -9.23
N GLU A 33 17.62 -14.15 -8.46
CA GLU A 33 18.17 -14.04 -7.11
C GLU A 33 17.06 -13.76 -6.11
N GLY A 34 17.11 -14.45 -4.97
CA GLY A 34 16.35 -14.10 -3.80
C GLY A 34 17.32 -13.74 -2.67
N ASN A 35 17.18 -12.54 -2.14
CA ASN A 35 18.02 -12.04 -1.08
C ASN A 35 17.19 -11.75 0.17
N TRP A 36 17.62 -12.27 1.31
CA TRP A 36 17.04 -11.94 2.60
C TRP A 36 18.08 -11.19 3.43
N VAL A 37 18.06 -9.89 3.34
CA VAL A 37 18.95 -9.03 4.12
C VAL A 37 18.46 -8.96 5.56
N ARG A 38 19.29 -9.41 6.48
CA ARG A 38 19.05 -9.32 7.91
C ARG A 38 20.09 -8.41 8.53
N HIS A 39 19.68 -7.27 9.00
CA HIS A 39 20.60 -6.31 9.66
C HIS A 39 21.01 -6.75 11.07
N THR A 40 21.03 -8.07 11.32
CA THR A 40 21.39 -8.64 12.61
C THR A 40 22.34 -9.84 12.42
N THR A 41 23.17 -10.09 13.41
CA THR A 41 24.07 -11.25 13.42
C THR A 41 23.34 -12.49 13.95
N LEU A 42 23.51 -13.61 13.28
CA LEU A 42 23.07 -14.89 13.82
C LEU A 42 23.97 -15.28 15.02
N LYS A 43 23.37 -15.32 16.19
CA LYS A 43 24.08 -15.71 17.42
C LYS A 43 24.38 -17.20 17.41
N ALA A 44 25.49 -17.60 18.06
CA ALA A 44 25.83 -19.01 18.23
C ALA A 44 24.68 -19.81 18.85
N GLY A 45 24.42 -20.99 18.31
CA GLY A 45 23.32 -21.86 18.73
C GLY A 45 21.92 -21.41 18.30
N LYS A 46 21.78 -20.38 17.48
CA LYS A 46 20.51 -19.95 16.87
C LYS A 46 20.44 -20.35 15.41
N THR A 47 19.23 -20.51 14.92
CA THR A 47 18.95 -20.86 13.52
C THR A 47 18.01 -19.83 12.91
N TRP A 48 18.25 -19.47 11.66
CA TRP A 48 17.29 -18.76 10.83
C TRP A 48 16.74 -19.72 9.79
N THR A 49 15.43 -19.68 9.59
CA THR A 49 14.75 -20.46 8.56
C THR A 49 14.18 -19.50 7.50
N VAL A 50 14.39 -19.85 6.26
CA VAL A 50 13.84 -19.14 5.10
C VAL A 50 13.19 -20.16 4.19
N SER A 51 11.98 -19.87 3.75
CA SER A 51 11.31 -20.66 2.72
C SER A 51 11.54 -20.06 1.35
N SER A 52 11.72 -20.92 0.37
CA SER A 52 11.78 -20.56 -1.03
C SER A 52 10.91 -21.50 -1.85
N VAL A 53 10.45 -21.02 -2.98
CA VAL A 53 9.66 -21.81 -3.94
C VAL A 53 10.36 -21.84 -5.30
N VAL A 54 10.25 -22.99 -5.96
CA VAL A 54 10.60 -23.14 -7.38
C VAL A 54 9.42 -23.87 -8.03
N GLY A 55 8.79 -23.20 -9.01
CA GLY A 55 7.67 -23.78 -9.76
C GLY A 55 8.05 -24.09 -11.20
N LEU A 56 7.84 -25.34 -11.62
CA LEU A 56 7.95 -25.74 -13.01
C LEU A 56 6.65 -25.45 -13.74
N VAL A 57 6.78 -24.95 -14.95
CA VAL A 57 5.65 -24.47 -15.74
C VAL A 57 5.72 -25.08 -17.14
N ALA A 58 4.65 -25.72 -17.56
CA ALA A 58 4.54 -26.15 -18.96
C ALA A 58 4.41 -24.94 -19.91
N LYS A 59 4.88 -25.10 -21.12
CA LYS A 59 4.82 -24.04 -22.13
C LYS A 59 3.38 -23.54 -22.31
N GLY A 60 3.20 -22.23 -22.24
CA GLY A 60 1.87 -21.59 -22.37
C GLY A 60 0.98 -21.64 -21.12
N GLN A 61 1.47 -22.24 -20.02
CA GLN A 61 0.69 -22.41 -18.78
C GLN A 61 1.21 -21.56 -17.61
N GLN A 62 1.97 -20.50 -17.87
CA GLN A 62 2.62 -19.67 -16.83
C GLN A 62 1.62 -19.13 -15.83
N ARG A 63 0.57 -18.46 -16.32
CA ARG A 63 -0.45 -17.86 -15.45
C ARG A 63 -1.18 -18.92 -14.61
N ARG A 64 -1.57 -20.03 -15.24
CA ARG A 64 -2.29 -21.11 -14.55
C ARG A 64 -1.45 -21.71 -13.42
N SER A 65 -0.19 -21.99 -13.70
CA SER A 65 0.71 -22.58 -12.71
C SER A 65 0.99 -21.64 -11.54
N PHE A 66 1.16 -20.34 -11.82
CA PHE A 66 1.37 -19.36 -10.78
C PHE A 66 0.09 -19.11 -9.94
N LEU A 67 -1.08 -19.11 -10.58
CA LEU A 67 -2.35 -19.02 -9.86
C LEU A 67 -2.57 -20.23 -8.95
N ALA A 68 -2.27 -21.44 -9.41
CA ALA A 68 -2.38 -22.65 -8.58
C ALA A 68 -1.46 -22.58 -7.33
N TYR A 69 -0.25 -22.05 -7.51
CA TYR A 69 0.63 -21.76 -6.40
C TYR A 69 0.04 -20.72 -5.44
N SER A 70 -0.42 -19.58 -5.97
CA SER A 70 -0.98 -18.50 -5.17
C SER A 70 -2.23 -18.94 -4.39
N GLU A 71 -3.08 -19.77 -4.99
CA GLU A 71 -4.26 -20.32 -4.31
C GLU A 71 -3.90 -21.25 -3.16
N ARG A 72 -2.82 -22.02 -3.32
CA ARG A 72 -2.33 -22.93 -2.27
C ARG A 72 -1.74 -22.17 -1.09
N GLU A 73 -0.97 -21.10 -1.36
CA GLU A 73 -0.20 -20.37 -0.34
C GLU A 73 -0.95 -19.20 0.30
N ARG A 74 -2.11 -18.84 -0.21
CA ARG A 74 -2.85 -17.69 0.36
C ARG A 74 -3.34 -17.97 1.78
N ALA A 75 -3.22 -16.98 2.65
CA ALA A 75 -3.62 -17.08 4.05
C ALA A 75 -5.15 -17.16 4.25
N ALA A 76 -5.93 -16.64 3.31
CA ALA A 76 -7.38 -16.65 3.35
C ALA A 76 -7.96 -16.94 1.95
N ALA A 77 -9.13 -17.59 1.90
CA ALA A 77 -9.83 -17.82 0.65
C ALA A 77 -10.14 -16.50 -0.07
N TRP A 78 -10.02 -16.51 -1.39
CA TRP A 78 -10.38 -15.35 -2.19
C TRP A 78 -11.88 -15.06 -2.05
N HIS A 79 -12.22 -13.81 -1.86
CA HIS A 79 -13.59 -13.32 -1.95
C HIS A 79 -13.58 -11.90 -2.56
N PRO A 80 -14.61 -11.51 -3.28
CA PRO A 80 -14.73 -10.14 -3.76
C PRO A 80 -14.92 -9.19 -2.59
N MET A 81 -14.23 -8.05 -2.62
CA MET A 81 -14.40 -7.00 -1.64
C MET A 81 -14.45 -5.65 -2.32
N THR A 82 -15.22 -4.73 -1.76
CA THR A 82 -15.23 -3.32 -2.14
C THR A 82 -14.48 -2.54 -1.09
N ILE A 83 -13.54 -1.71 -1.51
CA ILE A 83 -12.79 -0.80 -0.67
C ILE A 83 -13.02 0.62 -1.19
N TYR A 84 -13.34 1.56 -0.31
CA TYR A 84 -13.22 2.98 -0.61
C TYR A 84 -11.77 3.39 -0.45
N ASN A 85 -11.26 4.19 -1.39
CA ASN A 85 -9.94 4.82 -1.28
C ASN A 85 -10.08 6.31 -1.55
N SER A 86 -9.56 7.14 -0.66
CA SER A 86 -9.74 8.60 -0.69
C SER A 86 -8.88 9.31 -1.73
N TRP A 87 -7.92 8.66 -2.37
CA TRP A 87 -6.96 9.28 -3.28
C TRP A 87 -7.62 10.10 -4.39
N TYR A 88 -8.74 9.63 -4.92
CA TYR A 88 -9.43 10.32 -6.01
C TYR A 88 -10.33 11.46 -5.57
N GLU A 89 -10.63 11.59 -4.28
CA GLU A 89 -11.59 12.54 -3.75
C GLU A 89 -10.98 13.54 -2.76
N LEU A 90 -10.17 13.04 -1.84
CA LEU A 90 -9.62 13.83 -0.73
C LEU A 90 -8.10 14.00 -0.78
N ASN A 91 -7.46 13.70 -1.91
CA ASN A 91 -6.03 13.88 -1.97
C ASN A 91 -5.66 15.37 -1.96
N ILE A 92 -4.48 15.66 -1.47
CA ILE A 92 -3.95 17.02 -1.35
C ILE A 92 -3.91 17.77 -2.69
N ASP A 93 -3.65 17.09 -3.79
CA ASP A 93 -3.53 17.69 -5.11
C ASP A 93 -4.85 18.28 -5.61
N ARG A 94 -5.97 17.75 -5.15
CA ARG A 94 -7.30 18.27 -5.50
C ARG A 94 -7.72 19.45 -4.64
N ASN A 95 -7.25 19.49 -3.41
CA ASN A 95 -7.59 20.53 -2.45
C ASN A 95 -6.68 21.75 -2.58
N ASN A 96 -5.53 21.60 -3.18
CA ASN A 96 -4.60 22.68 -3.50
C ASN A 96 -4.91 23.25 -4.90
N ALA A 97 -5.81 24.21 -4.96
CA ALA A 97 -6.05 24.97 -6.18
C ALA A 97 -4.85 25.88 -6.54
N PRO A 98 -4.83 26.49 -7.66
CA PRO A 98 -3.98 26.26 -8.82
C PRO A 98 -2.51 26.45 -8.48
N GLY A 99 -1.72 25.51 -8.81
CA GLY A 99 -0.28 25.49 -8.60
C GLY A 99 0.19 24.19 -7.96
N ASN A 100 -0.73 23.26 -7.92
CA ASN A 100 -0.56 21.82 -7.62
C ASN A 100 0.75 21.52 -6.88
N ARG A 101 0.78 21.86 -5.61
CA ARG A 101 1.89 21.54 -4.73
C ARG A 101 1.63 20.15 -4.19
N GLY A 102 1.84 19.15 -5.06
CA GLY A 102 1.72 17.77 -4.65
C GLY A 102 2.58 17.53 -3.42
N ILE A 103 2.13 16.60 -2.61
CA ILE A 103 2.87 16.03 -1.46
C ILE A 103 4.34 15.71 -1.82
N TYR A 104 4.58 15.49 -3.09
CA TYR A 104 5.85 15.06 -3.66
C TYR A 104 6.72 16.19 -4.21
N ASP A 105 6.34 17.46 -4.06
CA ASP A 105 7.22 18.55 -4.44
C ASP A 105 8.31 18.71 -3.36
N PRO A 106 9.56 18.34 -3.65
CA PRO A 106 10.66 18.49 -2.70
C PRO A 106 10.93 19.96 -2.36
N ASN A 107 10.34 20.89 -3.12
CA ASN A 107 10.43 22.32 -2.87
C ASN A 107 9.22 22.86 -2.10
N ASP A 108 8.22 22.03 -1.82
CA ASP A 108 7.06 22.44 -1.02
C ASP A 108 7.43 22.54 0.47
N LYS A 109 8.04 23.66 0.80
CA LYS A 109 8.42 23.98 2.17
C LYS A 109 7.22 24.14 3.12
N GLN A 110 5.99 24.27 2.61
CA GLN A 110 4.81 24.40 3.44
C GLN A 110 4.52 23.12 4.18
N ASN A 111 4.57 22.00 3.50
CA ASN A 111 4.38 20.70 4.13
C ASN A 111 5.54 20.35 5.09
N LEU A 112 6.77 20.63 4.70
CA LEU A 112 7.94 20.43 5.56
C LEU A 112 7.96 21.33 6.81
N ASN A 113 7.24 22.45 6.77
CA ASN A 113 7.13 23.38 7.89
C ASN A 113 5.89 23.14 8.78
N GLY A 114 5.14 22.06 8.56
CA GLY A 114 3.95 21.73 9.34
C GLY A 114 2.71 22.55 8.96
N ASP A 115 2.69 23.14 7.78
CA ASP A 115 1.48 23.72 7.20
C ASP A 115 0.67 22.63 6.49
N TYR A 116 -0.42 22.24 7.11
CA TYR A 116 -1.35 21.22 6.60
C TYR A 116 -2.60 21.83 5.98
N THR A 117 -2.57 23.11 5.64
CA THR A 117 -3.66 23.78 4.93
C THR A 117 -3.86 23.14 3.56
N GLY A 118 -5.06 22.67 3.28
CA GLY A 118 -5.39 21.97 2.04
C GLY A 118 -5.19 20.44 2.10
N ASN A 119 -4.59 19.91 3.14
CA ASN A 119 -4.56 18.47 3.36
C ASN A 119 -5.96 17.95 3.76
N MET A 120 -6.13 16.64 3.62
CA MET A 120 -7.30 15.92 4.11
C MET A 120 -7.57 16.22 5.58
N THR A 121 -8.84 16.32 5.98
CA THR A 121 -9.25 16.56 7.36
C THR A 121 -10.11 15.41 7.90
N ALA A 122 -10.15 15.25 9.22
CA ALA A 122 -11.03 14.29 9.88
C ALA A 122 -12.51 14.53 9.50
N ALA A 123 -12.93 15.79 9.44
CA ALA A 123 -14.31 16.15 9.06
C ALA A 123 -14.67 15.71 7.62
N GLN A 124 -13.76 15.85 6.67
CA GLN A 124 -13.96 15.35 5.31
C GLN A 124 -14.06 13.82 5.27
N CYS A 125 -13.23 13.13 6.04
CA CYS A 125 -13.30 11.67 6.17
C CYS A 125 -14.63 11.20 6.77
N GLU A 126 -15.13 11.88 7.81
CA GLU A 126 -16.45 11.62 8.40
C GLU A 126 -17.57 11.85 7.39
N ASP A 127 -17.49 12.94 6.63
CA ASP A 127 -18.49 13.30 5.62
C ASP A 127 -18.60 12.23 4.52
N VAL A 128 -17.49 11.72 4.04
CA VAL A 128 -17.47 10.57 3.13
C VAL A 128 -18.22 9.37 3.70
N VAL A 129 -17.94 8.98 4.94
CA VAL A 129 -18.60 7.83 5.57
C VAL A 129 -20.09 8.08 5.75
N ARG A 130 -20.50 9.29 6.14
CA ARG A 130 -21.91 9.69 6.25
C ARG A 130 -22.64 9.66 4.91
N HIS A 131 -21.99 10.13 3.85
CA HIS A 131 -22.56 10.06 2.50
C HIS A 131 -22.73 8.62 2.01
N TRP A 132 -21.76 7.75 2.25
CA TRP A 132 -21.90 6.32 1.96
C TRP A 132 -23.05 5.70 2.76
N LYS A 133 -23.19 6.05 4.05
CA LYS A 133 -24.30 5.60 4.86
C LYS A 133 -25.63 6.00 4.22
N ALA A 134 -25.82 7.27 3.95
CA ALA A 134 -27.11 7.80 3.44
C ALA A 134 -27.44 7.32 2.01
N LYS A 135 -26.43 7.16 1.14
CA LYS A 135 -26.66 6.86 -0.29
C LYS A 135 -26.64 5.38 -0.62
N PHE A 136 -25.92 4.57 0.15
CA PHE A 136 -25.72 3.16 -0.16
C PHE A 136 -26.18 2.24 0.99
N TYR A 137 -25.77 2.50 2.21
CA TYR A 137 -26.10 1.61 3.32
C TYR A 137 -27.58 1.67 3.68
N ASP A 138 -28.11 2.86 3.92
CA ASP A 138 -29.51 3.03 4.33
C ASP A 138 -30.50 2.65 3.18
N VAL A 139 -30.05 2.73 1.94
CA VAL A 139 -30.90 2.42 0.77
C VAL A 139 -30.79 0.96 0.32
N TYR A 140 -29.56 0.41 0.32
CA TYR A 140 -29.29 -0.90 -0.29
C TYR A 140 -28.66 -1.90 0.70
N GLY A 141 -28.41 -1.52 1.94
CA GLY A 141 -27.66 -2.35 2.89
C GLY A 141 -26.24 -2.65 2.45
N LYS A 142 -25.61 -1.76 1.67
CA LYS A 142 -24.26 -1.98 1.09
C LYS A 142 -23.27 -0.97 1.64
N THR A 143 -22.12 -1.49 2.05
CA THR A 143 -20.98 -0.69 2.50
C THR A 143 -19.68 -1.32 1.98
N PRO A 144 -18.60 -0.54 1.80
CA PRO A 144 -17.28 -1.12 1.61
C PRO A 144 -16.87 -1.92 2.84
N VAL A 145 -15.96 -2.86 2.65
CA VAL A 145 -15.32 -3.59 3.76
C VAL A 145 -14.49 -2.63 4.61
N ALA A 146 -13.84 -1.68 3.96
CA ALA A 146 -13.04 -0.65 4.62
C ALA A 146 -13.06 0.68 3.85
N TYR A 147 -12.97 1.77 4.59
CA TYR A 147 -12.66 3.11 4.10
C TYR A 147 -11.17 3.33 4.30
N VAL A 148 -10.41 3.32 3.19
CA VAL A 148 -8.97 3.52 3.21
C VAL A 148 -8.68 4.98 2.92
N PHE A 149 -8.10 5.66 3.89
CA PHE A 149 -7.65 7.05 3.75
C PHE A 149 -6.21 7.05 3.29
N ASP A 150 -6.02 7.57 2.10
CA ASP A 150 -4.75 7.67 1.42
C ASP A 150 -3.91 8.82 1.99
N ASP A 151 -2.84 9.19 1.33
CA ASP A 151 -1.90 10.19 1.79
C ASP A 151 -2.58 11.54 2.17
N GLY A 152 -2.06 12.20 3.22
CA GLY A 152 -2.58 13.50 3.71
C GLY A 152 -3.13 13.48 5.13
N TRP A 153 -3.18 12.34 5.81
CA TRP A 153 -3.64 12.22 7.20
C TRP A 153 -2.52 12.39 8.22
N ASP A 154 -1.27 12.14 7.83
CA ASP A 154 -0.13 12.10 8.73
C ASP A 154 0.71 13.38 8.73
N ALA A 155 1.46 13.56 9.78
CA ALA A 155 2.55 14.51 9.84
C ALA A 155 3.76 13.93 9.11
N TYR A 156 4.33 14.71 8.21
CA TYR A 156 5.44 14.29 7.38
C TYR A 156 6.58 13.71 8.22
N GLY A 157 7.02 12.53 7.81
CA GLY A 157 8.18 11.87 8.38
C GLY A 157 7.93 11.07 9.65
N THR A 158 6.73 11.06 10.21
CA THR A 158 6.51 10.44 11.52
C THR A 158 5.40 9.39 11.59
N TRP A 159 4.55 9.28 10.58
CA TRP A 159 3.34 8.45 10.61
C TRP A 159 2.45 8.70 11.83
N THR A 160 2.44 9.94 12.30
CA THR A 160 1.53 10.43 13.34
C THR A 160 0.47 11.30 12.71
N PHE A 161 -0.66 11.45 13.36
CA PHE A 161 -1.71 12.34 12.87
C PHE A 161 -1.24 13.79 12.81
N ASN A 162 -1.54 14.46 11.70
CA ASN A 162 -1.31 15.88 11.57
C ASN A 162 -2.41 16.69 12.29
N PRO A 163 -2.27 18.02 12.45
CA PRO A 163 -3.23 18.86 13.16
C PRO A 163 -4.67 18.82 12.65
N ASN A 164 -4.91 18.39 11.40
CA ASN A 164 -6.24 18.22 10.84
C ASN A 164 -6.99 17.00 11.41
N PHE A 165 -6.29 16.16 12.17
CA PHE A 165 -6.82 14.96 12.82
C PHE A 165 -6.57 14.99 14.34
N PRO A 166 -7.14 15.95 15.08
CA PRO A 166 -6.85 16.14 16.50
C PRO A 166 -7.21 14.94 17.37
N ASN A 167 -8.15 14.12 16.93
CA ASN A 167 -8.56 12.86 17.57
C ASN A 167 -8.23 11.62 16.73
N GLY A 168 -7.34 11.76 15.76
CA GLY A 168 -7.04 10.71 14.78
C GLY A 168 -8.29 10.30 13.99
N PHE A 169 -8.43 9.01 13.71
CA PHE A 169 -9.59 8.45 13.00
C PHE A 169 -10.72 7.97 13.94
N LYS A 170 -10.70 8.32 15.21
CA LYS A 170 -11.63 7.76 16.21
C LYS A 170 -13.11 7.90 15.83
N GLU A 171 -13.54 9.09 15.42
CA GLU A 171 -14.95 9.32 15.06
C GLU A 171 -15.29 8.71 13.69
N VAL A 172 -14.33 8.74 12.75
CA VAL A 172 -14.49 8.09 11.45
C VAL A 172 -14.66 6.58 11.59
N ASP A 173 -13.84 5.93 12.43
CA ASP A 173 -13.92 4.50 12.71
C ASP A 173 -15.26 4.13 13.36
N LYS A 174 -15.72 4.94 14.32
CA LYS A 174 -17.03 4.74 14.94
C LYS A 174 -18.16 4.75 13.91
N LEU A 175 -18.18 5.74 13.02
CA LEU A 175 -19.17 5.83 11.96
C LEU A 175 -19.11 4.65 10.98
N ALA A 176 -17.91 4.23 10.59
CA ALA A 176 -17.72 3.08 9.71
C ALA A 176 -18.24 1.79 10.35
N ARG A 177 -17.94 1.57 11.62
CA ARG A 177 -18.39 0.39 12.38
C ARG A 177 -19.90 0.30 12.55
N GLU A 178 -20.63 1.39 12.54
CA GLU A 178 -22.11 1.38 12.54
C GLU A 178 -22.69 0.63 11.34
N MET A 179 -21.92 0.56 10.24
CA MET A 179 -22.29 -0.15 9.02
C MET A 179 -21.59 -1.51 8.90
N GLY A 180 -20.78 -1.91 9.88
CA GLY A 180 -19.98 -3.11 9.82
C GLY A 180 -18.70 -2.97 8.98
N ALA A 181 -18.31 -1.74 8.61
CA ALA A 181 -17.07 -1.46 7.88
C ALA A 181 -15.90 -1.15 8.84
N GLY A 182 -14.68 -1.29 8.34
CA GLY A 182 -13.48 -0.83 9.01
C GLY A 182 -12.91 0.44 8.39
N ILE A 183 -11.83 0.92 8.96
CA ILE A 183 -11.00 1.95 8.35
C ILE A 183 -9.61 1.41 8.07
N GLY A 184 -8.92 2.01 7.11
CA GLY A 184 -7.52 1.78 6.81
C GLY A 184 -6.82 3.10 6.54
N ALA A 185 -5.51 3.09 6.63
CA ALA A 185 -4.66 4.22 6.30
C ALA A 185 -3.56 3.79 5.34
N TRP A 186 -3.23 4.63 4.39
CA TRP A 186 -2.06 4.40 3.55
C TRP A 186 -0.78 4.63 4.35
N LEU A 187 0.14 3.70 4.23
CA LEU A 187 1.45 3.74 4.87
C LEU A 187 2.51 3.22 3.88
N GLY A 188 3.54 4.01 3.64
CA GLY A 188 4.68 3.56 2.84
C GLY A 188 5.70 2.84 3.73
N PRO A 189 5.97 1.53 3.52
CA PRO A 189 6.88 0.76 4.38
C PRO A 189 8.32 1.25 4.33
N VAL A 190 8.67 2.02 3.31
CA VAL A 190 10.00 2.60 3.11
C VAL A 190 10.04 4.09 3.42
N GLY A 191 9.05 4.63 4.12
CA GLY A 191 9.01 6.01 4.57
C GLY A 191 8.33 7.00 3.63
N GLY A 192 7.65 6.57 2.58
CA GLY A 192 6.96 7.45 1.62
C GLY A 192 7.84 7.87 0.45
N TYR A 193 7.56 9.03 -0.12
CA TYR A 193 8.17 9.49 -1.36
C TYR A 193 8.99 10.77 -1.16
N GLY A 194 9.99 10.99 -2.04
CA GLY A 194 10.78 12.24 -2.07
C GLY A 194 11.35 12.62 -0.71
N ALA A 195 11.33 13.90 -0.42
CA ALA A 195 11.87 14.45 0.82
C ALA A 195 11.18 13.91 2.09
N SER A 196 9.91 13.51 2.03
CA SER A 196 9.22 12.94 3.18
C SER A 196 9.82 11.59 3.61
N GLY A 197 10.42 10.85 2.70
CA GLY A 197 11.13 9.61 2.99
C GLY A 197 12.38 9.78 3.84
N GLU A 198 12.96 10.97 3.86
CA GLU A 198 14.16 11.27 4.66
C GLU A 198 13.85 11.43 6.15
N TYR A 199 12.58 11.67 6.49
CA TYR A 199 12.15 11.91 7.87
C TYR A 199 11.49 10.68 8.52
N ARG A 200 11.35 9.59 7.79
CA ARG A 200 10.63 8.37 8.22
C ARG A 200 11.57 7.16 8.49
#